data_2818631c8917cc563fec2356a7285621
#
_entry.id   2818631c8917cc563fec2356a7285621
#
_cell.length_a   1.000
_cell.length_b   1.000
_cell.length_c   1.000
_cell.angle_alpha   90.00
_cell.angle_beta   90.00
_cell.angle_gamma   90.00
#
_symmetry.space_group_name_H-M   'P 1'
#
loop_
_entity.id
_entity.type
_entity.pdbx_description
1 polymer ?
#
loop_
_entity_poly.entity_id
_entity_poly.type
_entity_poly.pdbx_seq_one_letter_code
_entity_poly.pdbx_strand_id
1 'polypeptide(L)'
;IGALRLFQKQRIKPKNTLRAVMFMNEENGLRGGTQYAENAIKNNEKHIVAIESDASAYIPRGFGFSGSDEQLEKIQDWLKYFDKNTISYFSKGGGGADIGPLHRRTGTPMFGLSIDGQKYFEIHHTAKDVFEAVHPREMELGTASMASLVYLIDKYGL
;
A
#
# COMPACT_ATOMS: atom_id res chain seq x y z
N ILE A 1 -8.45 -2.58 -5.07
CA ILE A 1 -9.49 -2.46 -6.14
C ILE A 1 -10.05 -1.04 -6.18
N GLY A 2 -10.46 -0.44 -5.06
CA GLY A 2 -11.04 0.91 -5.00
C GLY A 2 -10.16 1.99 -5.66
N ALA A 3 -8.84 1.96 -5.42
CA ALA A 3 -7.91 2.90 -6.05
C ALA A 3 -7.93 2.81 -7.59
N LEU A 4 -7.92 1.61 -8.16
CA LEU A 4 -8.02 1.42 -9.62
C LEU A 4 -9.35 1.95 -10.17
N ARG A 5 -10.44 1.73 -9.42
CA ARG A 5 -11.76 2.28 -9.79
C ARG A 5 -11.77 3.81 -9.79
N LEU A 6 -11.03 4.46 -8.88
CA LEU A 6 -10.89 5.92 -8.88
C LEU A 6 -10.14 6.39 -10.12
N PHE A 7 -9.05 5.77 -10.52
CA PHE A 7 -8.34 6.08 -11.77
C PHE A 7 -9.28 6.00 -12.97
N GLN A 8 -10.07 4.92 -13.06
CA GLN A 8 -11.04 4.74 -14.13
C GLN A 8 -12.12 5.84 -14.11
N LYS A 9 -12.74 6.12 -12.96
CA LYS A 9 -13.79 7.16 -12.84
C LYS A 9 -13.28 8.56 -13.18
N GLN A 10 -12.04 8.87 -12.77
CA GLN A 10 -11.41 10.16 -13.06
C GLN A 10 -10.78 10.22 -14.46
N ARG A 11 -10.90 9.15 -15.24
CA ARG A 11 -10.31 9.03 -16.59
C ARG A 11 -8.80 9.27 -16.60
N ILE A 12 -8.11 8.93 -15.51
CA ILE A 12 -6.67 9.02 -15.41
C ILE A 12 -6.07 7.80 -16.09
N LYS A 13 -5.25 8.04 -17.12
CA LYS A 13 -4.48 6.98 -17.78
C LYS A 13 -3.10 6.92 -17.14
N PRO A 14 -2.77 5.86 -16.41
CA PRO A 14 -1.44 5.70 -15.84
C PRO A 14 -0.41 5.47 -16.95
N LYS A 15 0.82 5.91 -16.73
CA LYS A 15 1.97 5.65 -17.62
C LYS A 15 2.45 4.22 -17.52
N ASN A 16 2.27 3.63 -16.33
CA ASN A 16 2.71 2.29 -16.00
C ASN A 16 1.53 1.36 -15.73
N THR A 17 1.76 0.06 -15.84
CA THR A 17 0.74 -0.93 -15.49
C THR A 17 0.44 -0.90 -14.00
N LEU A 18 -0.82 -0.71 -13.65
CA LEU A 18 -1.31 -0.85 -12.28
C LEU A 18 -1.92 -2.24 -12.11
N ARG A 19 -1.40 -2.99 -11.15
CA ARG A 19 -1.86 -4.36 -10.84
C ARG A 19 -2.42 -4.40 -9.42
N ALA A 20 -3.68 -4.81 -9.25
CA ALA A 20 -4.19 -5.19 -7.94
C ALA A 20 -3.94 -6.68 -7.74
N VAL A 21 -3.33 -7.03 -6.61
CA VAL A 21 -3.03 -8.41 -6.24
C VAL A 21 -3.74 -8.73 -4.94
N MET A 22 -4.52 -9.80 -4.94
CA MET A 22 -5.15 -10.35 -3.75
C MET A 22 -4.31 -11.52 -3.28
N PHE A 23 -3.48 -11.29 -2.28
CA PHE A 23 -2.64 -12.33 -1.71
C PHE A 23 -3.45 -13.32 -0.91
N MET A 24 -2.97 -14.55 -0.85
CA MET A 24 -3.57 -15.63 -0.08
C MET A 24 -2.51 -16.30 0.80
N ASN A 25 -2.97 -16.88 1.91
CA ASN A 25 -2.12 -17.64 2.84
C ASN A 25 -1.01 -16.80 3.51
N GLU A 26 -1.28 -15.52 3.79
CA GLU A 26 -0.35 -14.71 4.56
C GLU A 26 -0.15 -15.34 5.94
N GLU A 27 -1.20 -15.60 6.69
CA GLU A 27 -1.26 -16.19 8.03
C GLU A 27 -0.62 -17.60 8.11
N ASN A 28 -0.50 -18.28 6.99
CA ASN A 28 0.10 -19.62 6.89
C ASN A 28 1.51 -19.61 6.29
N GLY A 29 2.27 -18.53 6.49
CA GLY A 29 3.67 -18.41 6.11
C GLY A 29 3.92 -17.71 4.78
N LEU A 30 3.16 -16.66 4.45
CA LEU A 30 3.39 -15.75 3.30
C LEU A 30 3.46 -16.46 1.96
N ARG A 31 2.69 -17.52 1.77
CA ARG A 31 2.82 -18.38 0.58
C ARG A 31 2.48 -17.63 -0.70
N GLY A 32 1.42 -16.81 -0.68
CA GLY A 32 1.00 -16.00 -1.84
C GLY A 32 2.07 -14.97 -2.23
N GLY A 33 2.59 -14.21 -1.27
CA GLY A 33 3.63 -13.22 -1.50
C GLY A 33 4.95 -13.84 -1.98
N THR A 34 5.34 -14.98 -1.40
CA THR A 34 6.54 -15.73 -1.83
C THR A 34 6.39 -16.23 -3.26
N GLN A 35 5.28 -16.86 -3.60
CA GLN A 35 5.03 -17.36 -4.95
C GLN A 35 4.95 -16.24 -5.98
N TYR A 36 4.35 -15.11 -5.61
CA TYR A 36 4.31 -13.92 -6.46
C TYR A 36 5.72 -13.43 -6.81
N ALA A 37 6.58 -13.29 -5.79
CA ALA A 37 7.97 -12.87 -5.99
C ALA A 37 8.76 -13.84 -6.88
N GLU A 38 8.57 -15.15 -6.70
CA GLU A 38 9.19 -16.17 -7.54
C GLU A 38 8.76 -16.09 -9.00
N ASN A 39 7.47 -15.93 -9.22
CA ASN A 39 6.91 -15.77 -10.57
C ASN A 39 7.40 -14.49 -11.24
N ALA A 40 7.46 -13.38 -10.51
CA ALA A 40 7.98 -12.11 -11.02
C ALA A 40 9.44 -12.24 -11.50
N ILE A 41 10.29 -12.90 -10.70
CA ILE A 41 11.68 -13.15 -11.06
C ILE A 41 11.77 -14.07 -12.28
N LYS A 42 11.04 -15.19 -12.27
CA LYS A 42 11.01 -16.15 -13.37
C LYS A 42 10.60 -15.52 -14.70
N ASN A 43 9.65 -14.60 -14.66
CA ASN A 43 9.11 -13.91 -15.82
C ASN A 43 9.87 -12.61 -16.17
N ASN A 44 10.96 -12.28 -15.46
CA ASN A 44 11.70 -11.03 -15.61
C ASN A 44 10.81 -9.79 -15.48
N GLU A 45 9.78 -9.84 -14.62
CA GLU A 45 8.92 -8.69 -14.37
C GLU A 45 9.66 -7.65 -13.54
N LYS A 46 9.59 -6.39 -13.97
CA LYS A 46 10.14 -5.25 -13.24
C LYS A 46 9.02 -4.50 -12.56
N HIS A 47 9.08 -4.41 -11.24
CA HIS A 47 8.18 -3.62 -10.45
C HIS A 47 8.83 -2.30 -10.08
N ILE A 48 8.14 -1.19 -10.33
CA ILE A 48 8.60 0.16 -9.95
C ILE A 48 8.44 0.32 -8.44
N VAL A 49 7.34 -0.21 -7.90
CA VAL A 49 6.98 -0.16 -6.49
C VAL A 49 5.97 -1.24 -6.17
N ALA A 50 5.96 -1.70 -4.94
CA ALA A 50 4.90 -2.49 -4.34
C ALA A 50 4.24 -1.70 -3.20
N ILE A 51 2.92 -1.75 -3.11
CA ILE A 51 2.17 -1.01 -2.09
C ILE A 51 1.16 -1.96 -1.46
N GLU A 52 1.21 -2.09 -0.14
CA GLU A 52 0.28 -2.94 0.60
C GLU A 52 -0.65 -2.13 1.49
N SER A 53 -1.87 -2.57 1.59
CA SER A 53 -2.87 -2.05 2.50
C SER A 53 -3.53 -3.23 3.19
N ASP A 54 -2.98 -3.62 4.31
CA ASP A 54 -3.42 -4.74 5.13
C ASP A 54 -4.58 -4.32 6.03
N ALA A 55 -4.38 -3.34 6.87
CA ALA A 55 -5.35 -2.87 7.85
C ALA A 55 -6.19 -1.66 7.36
N SER A 56 -6.62 -1.64 6.10
CA SER A 56 -7.28 -0.49 5.45
C SER A 56 -8.68 -0.14 5.95
N ALA A 57 -9.18 -0.88 6.94
CA ALA A 57 -10.50 -0.64 7.55
C ALA A 57 -10.52 0.53 8.55
N TYR A 58 -9.37 1.13 8.84
CA TYR A 58 -9.19 2.19 9.84
C TYR A 58 -8.68 3.48 9.21
N ILE A 59 -8.72 4.58 10.00
CA ILE A 59 -8.28 5.88 9.53
C ILE A 59 -6.80 5.83 9.11
N PRO A 60 -6.48 6.10 7.84
CA PRO A 60 -5.09 6.16 7.40
C PRO A 60 -4.38 7.36 8.03
N ARG A 61 -3.12 7.20 8.44
CA ARG A 61 -2.31 8.22 9.09
C ARG A 61 -1.04 8.57 8.33
N GLY A 62 -0.50 7.62 7.58
CA GLY A 62 0.75 7.79 6.84
C GLY A 62 1.09 6.59 6.00
N PHE A 63 2.33 6.58 5.55
CA PHE A 63 2.90 5.43 4.85
C PHE A 63 4.29 5.12 5.41
N GLY A 64 4.51 3.84 5.75
CA GLY A 64 5.85 3.32 5.92
C GLY A 64 6.48 3.06 4.55
N PHE A 65 7.75 3.40 4.37
CA PHE A 65 8.48 3.25 3.12
C PHE A 65 9.80 2.53 3.32
N SER A 66 10.05 1.53 2.49
CA SER A 66 11.35 0.86 2.37
C SER A 66 11.88 1.02 0.95
N GLY A 67 12.95 1.78 0.85
CA GLY A 67 13.66 2.15 -0.37
C GLY A 67 14.91 2.94 -0.02
N SER A 68 15.46 3.75 -0.94
CA SER A 68 16.63 4.58 -0.65
C SER A 68 16.27 5.83 0.15
N ASP A 69 17.28 6.43 0.81
CA ASP A 69 17.09 7.67 1.55
C ASP A 69 16.74 8.84 0.60
N GLU A 70 17.29 8.87 -0.60
CA GLU A 70 16.96 9.86 -1.64
C GLU A 70 15.50 9.77 -2.07
N GLN A 71 14.98 8.54 -2.22
CA GLN A 71 13.56 8.33 -2.50
C GLN A 71 12.68 8.81 -1.33
N LEU A 72 13.10 8.54 -0.09
CA LEU A 72 12.38 9.00 1.09
C LEU A 72 12.33 10.54 1.16
N GLU A 73 13.45 11.23 0.93
CA GLU A 73 13.49 12.69 0.87
C GLU A 73 12.52 13.23 -0.19
N LYS A 74 12.54 12.64 -1.39
CA LYS A 74 11.65 13.03 -2.48
C LYS A 74 10.16 12.89 -2.10
N ILE A 75 9.77 11.79 -1.48
CA ILE A 75 8.36 11.56 -1.13
C ILE A 75 7.89 12.40 0.04
N GLN A 76 8.79 12.87 0.93
CA GLN A 76 8.43 13.82 2.00
C GLN A 76 7.80 15.09 1.44
N ASP A 77 8.28 15.59 0.30
CA ASP A 77 7.70 16.75 -0.38
C ASP A 77 6.27 16.54 -0.86
N TRP A 78 5.82 15.30 -0.95
CA TRP A 78 4.47 14.98 -1.40
C TRP A 78 3.42 15.13 -0.30
N LEU A 79 3.80 15.32 0.97
CA LEU A 79 2.86 15.54 2.06
C LEU A 79 1.89 16.69 1.78
N LYS A 80 2.36 17.75 1.10
CA LYS A 80 1.52 18.87 0.67
C LYS A 80 0.32 18.50 -0.22
N TYR A 81 0.37 17.34 -0.89
CA TYR A 81 -0.73 16.84 -1.72
C TYR A 81 -1.76 16.03 -0.92
N PHE A 82 -1.49 15.78 0.34
CA PHE A 82 -2.37 15.04 1.24
C PHE A 82 -3.10 15.92 2.26
N ASP A 83 -3.06 17.26 2.10
CA ASP A 83 -3.65 18.23 3.05
C ASP A 83 -5.13 17.97 3.39
N LYS A 84 -5.88 17.40 2.42
CA LYS A 84 -7.29 17.07 2.58
C LYS A 84 -7.54 15.63 3.02
N ASN A 85 -6.48 14.87 3.19
CA ASN A 85 -6.49 13.49 3.64
C ASN A 85 -5.95 13.41 5.06
N THR A 86 -6.03 12.25 5.66
CA THR A 86 -5.52 12.04 7.02
C THR A 86 -4.03 11.64 7.06
N ILE A 87 -3.37 11.61 5.90
CA ILE A 87 -1.95 11.29 5.78
C ILE A 87 -1.11 12.47 6.24
N SER A 88 -0.27 12.23 7.24
CA SER A 88 0.57 13.24 7.89
C SER A 88 2.06 12.93 7.86
N TYR A 89 2.45 11.75 7.41
CA TYR A 89 3.87 11.37 7.36
C TYR A 89 4.17 10.30 6.33
N PHE A 90 5.45 10.29 5.89
CA PHE A 90 6.14 9.14 5.34
C PHE A 90 7.27 8.77 6.30
N SER A 91 7.32 7.54 6.79
CA SER A 91 8.35 7.08 7.71
C SER A 91 9.32 6.10 7.03
N LYS A 92 10.58 6.12 7.45
CA LYS A 92 11.55 5.11 7.03
C LYS A 92 11.19 3.75 7.60
N GLY A 93 11.28 2.71 6.76
CA GLY A 93 10.84 1.35 7.10
C GLY A 93 9.34 1.16 6.93
N GLY A 94 8.92 -0.07 6.89
CA GLY A 94 7.54 -0.46 6.63
C GLY A 94 7.36 -1.03 5.23
N GLY A 95 6.13 -1.31 4.91
CA GLY A 95 5.72 -2.06 3.72
C GLY A 95 4.57 -2.96 4.12
N GLY A 96 4.68 -4.24 3.84
CA GLY A 96 3.71 -5.24 4.25
C GLY A 96 4.29 -6.63 4.18
N ALA A 97 3.59 -7.56 4.78
CA ALA A 97 4.01 -8.94 4.88
C ALA A 97 4.04 -9.62 3.50
N ASP A 98 3.02 -9.38 2.70
CA ASP A 98 2.85 -10.03 1.39
C ASP A 98 3.79 -9.49 0.30
N ILE A 99 4.11 -8.20 0.32
CA ILE A 99 5.04 -7.60 -0.64
C ILE A 99 6.51 -7.69 -0.18
N GLY A 100 6.74 -8.02 1.08
CA GLY A 100 8.07 -8.19 1.65
C GLY A 100 8.96 -9.19 0.88
N PRO A 101 8.46 -10.36 0.46
CA PRO A 101 9.24 -11.30 -0.36
C PRO A 101 9.72 -10.70 -1.69
N LEU A 102 8.90 -9.90 -2.37
CA LEU A 102 9.29 -9.21 -3.59
C LEU A 102 10.41 -8.20 -3.32
N HIS A 103 10.21 -7.34 -2.31
CA HIS A 103 11.22 -6.34 -1.91
C HIS A 103 12.58 -6.99 -1.60
N ARG A 104 12.59 -8.01 -0.74
CA ARG A 104 13.84 -8.70 -0.34
C ARG A 104 14.59 -9.34 -1.48
N ARG A 105 13.88 -9.84 -2.50
CA ARG A 105 14.48 -10.60 -3.62
C ARG A 105 14.87 -9.72 -4.80
N THR A 106 14.18 -8.60 -5.01
CA THR A 106 14.36 -7.78 -6.22
C THR A 106 14.84 -6.36 -5.93
N GLY A 107 14.83 -5.93 -4.67
CA GLY A 107 15.09 -4.54 -4.30
C GLY A 107 13.95 -3.57 -4.65
N THR A 108 12.79 -4.07 -5.11
CA THR A 108 11.63 -3.22 -5.41
C THR A 108 11.26 -2.37 -4.20
N PRO A 109 11.21 -1.04 -4.30
CA PRO A 109 10.75 -0.19 -3.19
C PRO A 109 9.33 -0.58 -2.76
N MET A 110 9.03 -0.45 -1.47
CA MET A 110 7.70 -0.81 -0.98
C MET A 110 7.13 0.23 -0.02
N PHE A 111 5.80 0.34 -0.04
CA PHE A 111 5.02 1.13 0.90
C PHE A 111 4.02 0.26 1.64
N GLY A 112 3.78 0.59 2.91
CA GLY A 112 2.66 0.07 3.67
C GLY A 112 1.78 1.20 4.16
N LEU A 113 0.47 1.10 4.01
CA LEU A 113 -0.46 2.07 4.55
C LEU A 113 -0.48 1.95 6.08
N SER A 114 -0.07 3.02 6.75
CA SER A 114 -0.14 3.12 8.21
C SER A 114 -1.49 3.68 8.63
N ILE A 115 -2.11 3.06 9.61
CA ILE A 115 -3.44 3.39 10.12
C ILE A 115 -3.38 3.87 11.57
N ASP A 116 -4.53 4.30 12.08
CA ASP A 116 -4.73 4.47 13.53
C ASP A 116 -4.75 3.08 14.20
N GLY A 117 -3.62 2.69 14.76
CA GLY A 117 -3.42 1.33 15.28
C GLY A 117 -4.17 1.04 16.59
N GLN A 118 -4.70 2.04 17.28
CA GLN A 118 -5.35 1.81 18.58
C GLN A 118 -6.58 0.91 18.42
N LYS A 119 -7.49 1.23 17.52
CA LYS A 119 -8.68 0.42 17.24
C LYS A 119 -8.34 -0.94 16.62
N TYR A 120 -7.30 -0.98 15.79
CA TYR A 120 -6.86 -2.21 15.14
C TYR A 120 -6.56 -3.30 16.16
N PHE A 121 -5.75 -3.01 17.17
CA PHE A 121 -5.37 -3.97 18.20
C PHE A 121 -6.50 -4.34 19.18
N GLU A 122 -7.62 -3.61 19.17
CA GLU A 122 -8.80 -4.00 19.96
C GLU A 122 -9.56 -5.19 19.37
N ILE A 123 -9.43 -5.42 18.06
CA ILE A 123 -10.20 -6.46 17.36
C ILE A 123 -9.36 -7.45 16.57
N HIS A 124 -8.13 -7.07 16.19
CA HIS A 124 -7.20 -7.91 15.43
C HIS A 124 -7.02 -9.30 16.06
N HIS A 125 -7.23 -10.35 15.26
CA HIS A 125 -7.17 -11.76 15.67
C HIS A 125 -8.17 -12.13 16.79
N THR A 126 -9.30 -11.46 16.87
CA THR A 126 -10.36 -11.76 17.83
C THR A 126 -11.68 -12.08 17.13
N ALA A 127 -12.66 -12.62 17.88
CA ALA A 127 -14.02 -12.84 17.38
C ALA A 127 -14.77 -11.53 17.02
N LYS A 128 -14.21 -10.36 17.35
CA LYS A 128 -14.77 -9.05 16.99
C LYS A 128 -14.30 -8.56 15.62
N ASP A 129 -13.35 -9.25 14.99
CA ASP A 129 -12.88 -8.95 13.66
C ASP A 129 -13.87 -9.47 12.62
N VAL A 130 -14.92 -8.70 12.43
CA VAL A 130 -16.05 -8.99 11.55
C VAL A 130 -16.27 -7.84 10.57
N PHE A 131 -16.95 -8.11 9.47
CA PHE A 131 -17.19 -7.11 8.42
C PHE A 131 -17.88 -5.84 8.96
N GLU A 132 -18.77 -5.98 9.93
CA GLU A 132 -19.51 -4.89 10.56
C GLU A 132 -18.63 -3.93 11.38
N ALA A 133 -17.41 -4.35 11.74
CA ALA A 133 -16.42 -3.49 12.39
C ALA A 133 -15.78 -2.49 11.42
N VAL A 134 -15.89 -2.73 10.11
CA VAL A 134 -15.33 -1.86 9.08
C VAL A 134 -16.18 -0.61 8.90
N HIS A 135 -15.60 0.56 9.15
CA HIS A 135 -16.30 1.82 8.92
C HIS A 135 -16.15 2.26 7.45
N PRO A 136 -17.26 2.40 6.67
CA PRO A 136 -17.18 2.71 5.25
C PRO A 136 -16.36 3.96 4.92
N ARG A 137 -16.49 5.01 5.73
CA ARG A 137 -15.75 6.26 5.53
C ARG A 137 -14.24 6.11 5.75
N GLU A 138 -13.83 5.30 6.72
CA GLU A 138 -12.42 5.03 6.98
C GLU A 138 -11.80 4.26 5.81
N MET A 139 -12.53 3.27 5.27
CA MET A 139 -12.11 2.53 4.07
C MET A 139 -12.03 3.45 2.83
N GLU A 140 -12.96 4.38 2.65
CA GLU A 140 -12.88 5.37 1.57
C GLU A 140 -11.64 6.26 1.69
N LEU A 141 -11.29 6.70 2.89
CA LEU A 141 -10.09 7.50 3.14
C LEU A 141 -8.81 6.69 2.82
N GLY A 142 -8.74 5.43 3.23
CA GLY A 142 -7.65 4.52 2.85
C GLY A 142 -7.53 4.36 1.35
N THR A 143 -8.66 4.14 0.68
CA THR A 143 -8.74 4.03 -0.78
C THR A 143 -8.24 5.30 -1.48
N ALA A 144 -8.66 6.48 -1.01
CA ALA A 144 -8.23 7.76 -1.55
C ALA A 144 -6.72 7.99 -1.35
N SER A 145 -6.22 7.66 -0.15
CA SER A 145 -4.79 7.78 0.17
C SER A 145 -3.93 6.88 -0.73
N MET A 146 -4.34 5.63 -0.91
CA MET A 146 -3.67 4.69 -1.83
C MET A 146 -3.70 5.20 -3.28
N ALA A 147 -4.85 5.68 -3.76
CA ALA A 147 -4.97 6.21 -5.12
C ALA A 147 -4.09 7.45 -5.32
N SER A 148 -4.02 8.34 -4.33
CA SER A 148 -3.18 9.53 -4.36
C SER A 148 -1.70 9.15 -4.43
N LEU A 149 -1.25 8.21 -3.60
CA LEU A 149 0.13 7.74 -3.63
C LEU A 149 0.49 7.13 -4.98
N VAL A 150 -0.35 6.21 -5.50
CA VAL A 150 -0.15 5.59 -6.83
C VAL A 150 -0.08 6.65 -7.92
N TYR A 151 -0.96 7.66 -7.88
CA TYR A 151 -0.94 8.76 -8.85
C TYR A 151 0.35 9.57 -8.79
N LEU A 152 0.83 9.90 -7.59
CA LEU A 152 2.07 10.67 -7.43
C LEU A 152 3.29 9.89 -7.94
N ILE A 153 3.37 8.61 -7.63
CA ILE A 153 4.42 7.72 -8.13
C ILE A 153 4.39 7.63 -9.66
N ASP A 154 3.22 7.40 -10.26
CA ASP A 154 3.08 7.30 -11.71
C ASP A 154 3.43 8.61 -12.43
N LYS A 155 3.09 9.73 -11.81
CA LYS A 155 3.32 11.06 -12.39
C LYS A 155 4.75 11.54 -12.26
N TYR A 156 5.36 11.36 -11.08
CA TYR A 156 6.64 11.97 -10.73
C TYR A 156 7.79 10.97 -10.60
N GLY A 157 7.50 9.67 -10.58
CA GLY A 157 8.46 8.60 -10.32
C GLY A 157 8.90 8.56 -8.84
N LEU A 158 9.63 7.54 -8.47
CA LEU A 158 10.34 7.41 -7.18
C LEU A 158 11.80 7.76 -7.35
#